data_84c742f9f2f57c585835642056328f1c
#
_entry.id   84c742f9f2f57c585835642056328f1c
#
_cell.length_a   1.000
_cell.length_b   1.000
_cell.length_c   1.000
_cell.angle_alpha   90.00
_cell.angle_beta   90.00
_cell.angle_gamma   90.00
#
_symmetry.space_group_name_H-M   'P 1'
#
loop_
_entity.id
_entity.type
_entity.pdbx_description
1 polymer ?
#
loop_
_entity_poly.entity_id
_entity_poly.type
_entity_poly.pdbx_seq_one_letter_code
_entity_poly.pdbx_strand_id
1 'polypeptide(L)'
;MSTLSAMVDRGQHYNPGIHPSAIIDPSAQIGKNVLIDAMTVISSNVKIGDNSTIGPQCYIGANTTLGKKCYLREGVKIGSDVSIGDRFIAQPSAIIGAD
;
A
#
# COMPACT_ATOMS: atom_id res chain seq x y z
N MET A 1 5.08 8.32 -28.27
CA MET A 1 4.81 8.60 -27.89
C MET A 1 4.91 8.70 -26.92
N SER A 2 5.38 8.46 -26.78
CA SER A 2 5.54 8.70 -25.84
C SER A 2 5.06 9.48 -25.12
N THR A 3 4.74 9.96 -25.38
CA THR A 3 4.09 10.90 -24.88
C THR A 3 3.43 10.50 -23.73
N LEU A 4 2.99 9.45 -23.70
CA LEU A 4 2.35 8.96 -22.70
C LEU A 4 3.08 8.99 -21.50
N SER A 5 4.21 8.49 -21.53
CA SER A 5 4.91 8.46 -20.35
C SER A 5 5.19 9.82 -19.91
N ALA A 6 5.34 10.64 -20.77
CA ALA A 6 5.62 11.97 -20.38
C ALA A 6 4.54 12.49 -19.57
N MET A 7 3.40 12.06 -19.82
CA MET A 7 2.38 12.60 -19.13
C MET A 7 2.39 12.20 -17.78
N VAL A 8 2.84 11.14 -17.55
CA VAL A 8 2.83 10.65 -16.30
C VAL A 8 3.46 11.52 -15.39
N ASP A 9 4.45 12.09 -15.77
CA ASP A 9 5.04 12.81 -14.85
C ASP A 9 4.85 14.17 -14.71
N ARG A 10 3.96 14.73 -15.27
CA ARG A 10 3.79 16.01 -15.22
C ARG A 10 3.68 16.49 -13.89
N GLY A 11 4.61 16.70 -13.22
CA GLY A 11 4.59 17.32 -11.97
C GLY A 11 4.09 16.51 -10.88
N GLN A 12 3.73 15.40 -11.16
CA GLN A 12 3.19 14.64 -10.19
C GLN A 12 4.21 14.08 -9.35
N HIS A 13 3.92 13.67 -8.22
CA HIS A 13 4.83 13.04 -7.37
C HIS A 13 4.93 11.63 -7.80
N TYR A 14 5.68 11.36 -8.83
CA TYR A 14 5.78 10.02 -9.33
C TYR A 14 6.56 9.18 -8.37
N ASN A 15 5.97 8.11 -7.92
CA ASN A 15 6.61 7.21 -6.99
C ASN A 15 6.76 5.87 -7.67
N PRO A 16 7.97 5.48 -8.02
CA PRO A 16 8.14 4.27 -8.82
C PRO A 16 7.62 3.00 -8.18
N GLY A 17 7.51 2.95 -6.91
CA GLY A 17 7.03 1.76 -6.25
C GLY A 17 5.53 1.68 -6.11
N ILE A 18 4.80 2.72 -6.54
CA ILE A 18 3.36 2.75 -6.34
C ILE A 18 2.67 2.73 -7.69
N HIS A 19 1.84 1.72 -7.91
CA HIS A 19 1.13 1.60 -9.17
C HIS A 19 0.16 2.77 -9.33
N PRO A 20 0.03 3.33 -10.52
CA PRO A 20 -0.85 4.48 -10.70
C PRO A 20 -2.31 4.24 -10.37
N SER A 21 -2.78 3.02 -10.42
CA SER A 21 -4.16 2.74 -10.09
C SER A 21 -4.41 2.59 -8.59
N ALA A 22 -3.36 2.60 -7.78
CA ALA A 22 -3.55 2.50 -6.33
C ALA A 22 -4.16 3.80 -5.81
N ILE A 23 -5.03 3.68 -4.84
CA ILE A 23 -5.65 4.84 -4.22
C ILE A 23 -5.10 4.99 -2.83
N ILE A 24 -4.32 6.04 -2.61
CA ILE A 24 -3.67 6.24 -1.33
C ILE A 24 -4.12 7.56 -0.75
N ASP A 25 -4.67 7.49 0.45
CA ASP A 25 -5.13 8.71 1.11
C ASP A 25 -3.94 9.63 1.37
N PRO A 26 -4.10 10.92 1.16
CA PRO A 26 -2.98 11.86 1.35
C PRO A 26 -2.38 11.83 2.75
N SER A 27 -3.12 11.41 3.75
CA SER A 27 -2.59 11.34 5.10
C SER A 27 -1.76 10.10 5.36
N ALA A 28 -1.74 9.14 4.45
CA ALA A 28 -0.99 7.91 4.68
C ALA A 28 0.51 8.20 4.60
N GLN A 29 1.27 7.50 5.42
CA GLN A 29 2.71 7.66 5.44
C GLN A 29 3.34 6.39 4.90
N ILE A 30 3.97 6.50 3.74
CA ILE A 30 4.55 5.36 3.06
C ILE A 30 6.06 5.43 3.18
N GLY A 31 6.65 4.39 3.70
CA GLY A 31 8.10 4.38 3.92
C GLY A 31 8.90 4.28 2.63
N LYS A 32 10.19 4.06 2.76
CA LYS A 32 11.08 4.00 1.62
C LYS A 32 10.99 2.64 0.96
N ASN A 33 11.11 2.62 -0.35
CA ASN A 33 11.14 1.37 -1.09
C ASN A 33 9.93 0.48 -0.89
N VAL A 34 8.79 1.10 -0.63
CA VAL A 34 7.55 0.35 -0.49
C VAL A 34 6.95 0.14 -1.88
N LEU A 35 6.52 -1.07 -2.15
CA LEU A 35 5.86 -1.38 -3.41
C LEU A 35 4.37 -1.54 -3.16
N ILE A 36 3.56 -0.82 -3.90
CA ILE A 36 2.10 -0.92 -3.78
C ILE A 36 1.55 -1.20 -5.17
N ASP A 37 0.95 -2.35 -5.32
CA ASP A 37 0.52 -2.81 -6.62
C ASP A 37 -0.86 -2.28 -7.01
N ALA A 38 -1.34 -2.72 -8.14
CA ALA A 38 -2.54 -2.18 -8.76
C ALA A 38 -3.80 -2.33 -7.92
N MET A 39 -4.63 -1.33 -7.98
CA MET A 39 -5.97 -1.35 -7.40
C MET A 39 -6.00 -1.57 -5.88
N THR A 40 -4.92 -1.25 -5.23
CA THR A 40 -4.85 -1.31 -3.78
C THR A 40 -5.36 0.00 -3.19
N VAL A 41 -6.08 -0.09 -2.09
CA VAL A 41 -6.62 1.09 -1.41
C VAL A 41 -5.97 1.21 -0.05
N ILE A 42 -5.35 2.35 0.20
CA ILE A 42 -4.73 2.67 1.49
C ILE A 42 -5.51 3.82 2.11
N SER A 43 -6.13 3.57 3.24
CA SER A 43 -7.02 4.55 3.87
C SER A 43 -6.26 5.59 4.67
N SER A 44 -7.00 6.45 5.34
CA SER A 44 -6.40 7.59 6.06
C SER A 44 -5.54 7.14 7.23
N ASN A 45 -4.49 7.87 7.44
CA ASN A 45 -3.59 7.68 8.58
C ASN A 45 -2.93 6.31 8.65
N VAL A 46 -2.84 5.61 7.53
CA VAL A 46 -2.15 4.35 7.50
C VAL A 46 -0.65 4.62 7.46
N LYS A 47 0.13 3.80 8.14
CA LYS A 47 1.58 3.90 8.09
C LYS A 47 2.14 2.59 7.62
N ILE A 48 3.01 2.64 6.63
CA ILE A 48 3.64 1.43 6.10
C ILE A 48 5.14 1.58 6.21
N GLY A 49 5.77 0.64 6.89
CA GLY A 49 7.21 0.70 7.12
C GLY A 49 8.02 0.41 5.88
N ASP A 50 9.31 0.73 5.94
CA ASP A 50 10.21 0.62 4.81
C ASP A 50 10.30 -0.78 4.24
N ASN A 51 10.49 -0.87 2.96
CA ASN A 51 10.74 -2.13 2.27
C ASN A 51 9.59 -3.13 2.32
N SER A 52 8.38 -2.64 2.54
CA SER A 52 7.21 -3.50 2.53
C SER A 52 6.65 -3.61 1.12
N THR A 53 5.98 -4.70 0.84
CA THR A 53 5.36 -4.94 -0.46
C THR A 53 3.88 -5.23 -0.27
N ILE A 54 3.05 -4.46 -0.95
CA ILE A 54 1.60 -4.62 -0.86
C ILE A 54 1.12 -5.09 -2.22
N GLY A 55 0.60 -6.28 -2.30
CA GLY A 55 0.14 -6.86 -3.56
C GLY A 55 -1.10 -6.17 -4.11
N PRO A 56 -1.57 -6.63 -5.25
CA PRO A 56 -2.70 -5.96 -5.90
C PRO A 56 -4.01 -6.23 -5.17
N GLN A 57 -4.91 -5.30 -5.32
CA GLN A 57 -6.27 -5.42 -4.81
C GLN A 57 -6.33 -5.61 -3.29
N CYS A 58 -5.37 -5.06 -2.58
CA CYS A 58 -5.39 -5.09 -1.13
C CYS A 58 -6.16 -3.89 -0.60
N TYR A 59 -6.62 -4.00 0.62
CA TYR A 59 -7.27 -2.87 1.29
C TYR A 59 -6.69 -2.75 2.68
N ILE A 60 -6.27 -1.56 3.05
CA ILE A 60 -5.76 -1.32 4.40
C ILE A 60 -6.60 -0.23 5.03
N GLY A 61 -7.28 -0.58 6.11
CA GLY A 61 -8.20 0.32 6.79
C GLY A 61 -7.53 1.44 7.53
N ALA A 62 -8.31 2.44 7.90
CA ALA A 62 -7.77 3.65 8.50
C ALA A 62 -7.03 3.38 9.80
N ASN A 63 -6.02 4.17 10.05
CA ASN A 63 -5.25 4.14 11.30
C ASN A 63 -4.48 2.84 11.51
N THR A 64 -4.31 2.04 10.49
CA THR A 64 -3.56 0.79 10.60
C THR A 64 -2.09 1.07 10.36
N THR A 65 -1.24 0.35 11.10
CA THR A 65 0.20 0.51 10.98
C THR A 65 0.83 -0.83 10.61
N LEU A 66 1.66 -0.81 9.56
CA LEU A 66 2.44 -1.98 9.17
C LEU A 66 3.91 -1.67 9.44
N GLY A 67 4.60 -2.62 10.00
CA GLY A 67 6.03 -2.47 10.23
C GLY A 67 6.84 -2.57 8.96
N LYS A 68 8.13 -2.83 9.08
CA LYS A 68 9.04 -2.90 7.95
C LYS A 68 9.04 -4.28 7.35
N LYS A 69 9.31 -4.35 6.07
CA LYS A 69 9.50 -5.63 5.38
C LYS A 69 8.30 -6.55 5.46
N CYS A 70 7.12 -5.98 5.50
CA CYS A 70 5.91 -6.76 5.45
C CYS A 70 5.59 -7.14 4.01
N TYR A 71 4.92 -8.25 3.81
CA TYR A 71 4.54 -8.66 2.47
C TYR A 71 3.08 -9.10 2.49
N LEU A 72 2.23 -8.33 1.85
CA LEU A 72 0.82 -8.68 1.73
C LEU A 72 0.59 -9.22 0.32
N ARG A 73 0.09 -10.43 0.24
CA ARG A 73 -0.20 -11.03 -1.05
C ARG A 73 -1.47 -10.42 -1.61
N GLU A 74 -1.86 -10.87 -2.79
CA GLU A 74 -3.00 -10.25 -3.47
C GLU A 74 -4.30 -10.43 -2.70
N GLY A 75 -5.11 -9.41 -2.73
CA GLY A 75 -6.46 -9.45 -2.16
C GLY A 75 -6.53 -9.42 -0.64
N VAL A 76 -5.43 -9.14 0.03
CA VAL A 76 -5.43 -9.10 1.49
C VAL A 76 -6.21 -7.87 1.96
N LYS A 77 -7.04 -8.04 2.99
CA LYS A 77 -7.80 -6.95 3.56
C LYS A 77 -7.48 -6.80 5.02
N ILE A 78 -7.09 -5.61 5.42
CA ILE A 78 -6.77 -5.33 6.81
C ILE A 78 -7.74 -4.28 7.31
N GLY A 79 -8.35 -4.53 8.44
CA GLY A 79 -9.32 -3.61 9.01
C GLY A 79 -8.70 -2.34 9.53
N SER A 80 -9.50 -1.51 10.18
CA SER A 80 -9.03 -0.26 10.76
C SER A 80 -8.39 -0.51 12.12
N ASP A 81 -7.49 0.37 12.49
CA ASP A 81 -6.90 0.38 13.83
C ASP A 81 -6.12 -0.90 14.16
N VAL A 82 -5.55 -1.53 13.16
CA VAL A 82 -4.75 -2.73 13.34
C VAL A 82 -3.27 -2.34 13.40
N SER A 83 -2.51 -2.99 14.26
CA SER A 83 -1.09 -2.73 14.36
C SER A 83 -0.35 -4.01 14.06
N ILE A 84 0.48 -4.00 13.03
CA ILE A 84 1.20 -5.17 12.58
C ILE A 84 2.70 -4.90 12.64
N GLY A 85 3.42 -5.82 13.22
CA GLY A 85 4.86 -5.65 13.38
C GLY A 85 5.64 -5.90 12.10
N ASP A 86 6.96 -5.96 12.22
CA ASP A 86 7.83 -6.12 11.08
C ASP A 86 7.77 -7.54 10.50
N ARG A 87 8.02 -7.64 9.22
CA ARG A 87 8.18 -8.91 8.53
C ARG A 87 6.95 -9.80 8.51
N PHE A 88 5.81 -9.20 8.61
CA PHE A 88 4.56 -9.96 8.57
C PHE A 88 4.25 -10.36 7.14
N ILE A 89 3.84 -11.60 6.93
CA ILE A 89 3.47 -12.08 5.62
C ILE A 89 2.03 -12.53 5.66
N ALA A 90 1.19 -11.95 4.80
CA ALA A 90 -0.20 -12.34 4.70
C ALA A 90 -0.42 -13.11 3.41
N GLN A 91 -1.10 -14.24 3.52
CA GLN A 91 -1.40 -15.07 2.36
C GLN A 91 -2.50 -14.45 1.50
N PRO A 92 -2.65 -14.91 0.25
CA PRO A 92 -3.66 -14.32 -0.62
C PRO A 92 -5.05 -14.33 0.00
N SER A 93 -5.73 -13.22 -0.12
CA SER A 93 -7.11 -13.03 0.35
C SER A 93 -7.30 -13.13 1.86
N ALA A 94 -6.24 -13.09 2.62
CA ALA A 94 -6.37 -13.12 4.08
C ALA A 94 -7.12 -11.88 4.56
N ILE A 95 -7.88 -12.04 5.63
CA ILE A 95 -8.60 -10.94 6.24
C ILE A 95 -8.11 -10.80 7.67
N ILE A 96 -7.61 -9.63 8.01
CA ILE A 96 -6.96 -9.41 9.30
C ILE A 96 -7.66 -8.30 10.04
N GLY A 97 -7.96 -8.55 11.29
CA GLY A 97 -8.51 -7.51 12.15
C GLY A 97 -9.95 -7.15 11.87
N ALA A 98 -10.66 -7.99 11.15
CA ALA A 98 -12.06 -7.69 10.89
C ALA A 98 -12.87 -8.17 12.04
N ASP A 99 -13.76 -7.41 12.50
CA ASP A 99 -14.63 -7.90 13.52
C ASP A 99 -15.95 -7.31 13.47
#